data_6cbc095d895a8d6b24d9106bb0aae8c8
#
_entry.id   6cbc095d895a8d6b24d9106bb0aae8c8
#
_cell.length_a   1.000
_cell.length_b   1.000
_cell.length_c   1.000
_cell.angle_alpha   90.00
_cell.angle_beta   90.00
_cell.angle_gamma   90.00
#
_symmetry.space_group_name_H-M   'P 1'
#
loop_
_entity.id
_entity.type
_entity.pdbx_description
1 polymer ?
#
loop_
_entity_poly.entity_id
_entity_poly.type
_entity_poly.pdbx_seq_one_letter_code
_entity_poly.pdbx_strand_id
1 'polypeptide(L)'
;MASSPKKAGSKSGVKKATLPSERKNLPLKTRTAVLTESGYRCAVPTCRNILALDMHHMYQVANGGGDSPSNLIALCPTCHALYHRGTISVDAIYSYKSMLIALSRAFDVDAVDRLLFLNSLTQDHLIVSGDGVLRFDRLIAAGLASFDLKANNGNLIVTYSINISEKGKMLIEAWKSGDRERLKQTMGGPVPGVAPDGTSPSTVQVPARKRS
;
A
#
# COMPACT_ATOMS: atom_id res chain seq x y z
N MET A 1 -16.46 80.02 23.91
CA MET A 1 -16.08 78.91 24.79
C MET A 1 -16.51 77.63 24.07
N ALA A 2 -15.64 76.97 23.35
CA ALA A 2 -15.93 75.82 22.53
C ALA A 2 -15.25 74.58 23.14
N SER A 3 -16.07 73.60 23.55
CA SER A 3 -15.61 72.32 24.11
C SER A 3 -15.40 71.31 22.98
N SER A 4 -14.18 70.79 22.85
CA SER A 4 -13.85 69.70 21.92
C SER A 4 -14.23 68.31 22.49
N PRO A 5 -14.75 67.37 21.69
CA PRO A 5 -15.03 66.05 22.15
C PRO A 5 -13.79 65.14 22.06
N LYS A 6 -13.57 64.35 23.12
CA LYS A 6 -12.52 63.33 23.24
C LYS A 6 -12.79 62.14 22.30
N LYS A 7 -11.83 61.80 21.43
CA LYS A 7 -11.79 60.59 20.63
C LYS A 7 -11.50 59.36 21.52
N ALA A 8 -12.44 58.40 21.56
CA ALA A 8 -12.23 57.10 22.12
C ALA A 8 -11.47 56.21 21.09
N GLY A 9 -10.25 55.80 21.43
CA GLY A 9 -9.46 54.90 20.63
C GLY A 9 -9.89 53.43 20.82
N SER A 10 -10.53 52.87 19.82
CA SER A 10 -10.79 51.42 19.76
C SER A 10 -9.50 50.71 19.39
N LYS A 11 -8.90 49.96 20.31
CA LYS A 11 -7.84 49.02 20.03
C LYS A 11 -8.43 47.73 19.52
N SER A 12 -8.54 47.55 18.19
CA SER A 12 -8.83 46.25 17.56
C SER A 12 -7.62 45.35 17.72
N GLY A 13 -7.68 44.40 18.64
CA GLY A 13 -6.69 43.35 18.80
C GLY A 13 -6.78 42.39 17.62
N VAL A 14 -5.90 42.56 16.62
CA VAL A 14 -5.68 41.57 15.57
C VAL A 14 -5.13 40.31 16.24
N LYS A 15 -5.96 39.29 16.37
CA LYS A 15 -5.50 37.94 16.77
C LYS A 15 -4.52 37.45 15.69
N LYS A 16 -3.22 37.41 16.04
CA LYS A 16 -2.18 36.83 15.21
C LYS A 16 -2.56 35.38 14.92
N ALA A 17 -2.92 35.10 13.67
CA ALA A 17 -3.17 33.75 13.23
C ALA A 17 -1.89 32.94 13.47
N THR A 18 -1.93 31.96 14.37
CA THR A 18 -0.86 30.99 14.58
C THR A 18 -0.75 30.20 13.29
N LEU A 19 0.36 30.36 12.58
CA LEU A 19 0.75 29.51 11.45
C LEU A 19 0.69 28.05 11.91
N PRO A 20 0.18 27.12 11.06
CA PRO A 20 0.18 25.70 11.38
C PRO A 20 1.62 25.30 11.73
N SER A 21 1.80 24.60 12.84
CA SER A 21 3.10 24.10 13.27
C SER A 21 3.77 23.39 12.09
N GLU A 22 5.01 23.75 11.80
CA GLU A 22 5.82 23.10 10.76
C GLU A 22 5.72 21.58 10.97
N ARG A 23 5.09 20.88 10.01
CA ARG A 23 5.08 19.43 10.00
C ARG A 23 6.54 18.99 9.91
N LYS A 24 7.08 18.42 10.98
CA LYS A 24 8.42 17.83 10.96
C LYS A 24 8.47 16.86 9.79
N ASN A 25 9.33 17.16 8.81
CA ASN A 25 9.56 16.26 7.70
C ASN A 25 10.04 14.91 8.24
N LEU A 26 9.46 13.83 7.76
CA LEU A 26 9.90 12.48 8.09
C LEU A 26 11.41 12.32 7.81
N PRO A 27 12.17 11.67 8.71
CA PRO A 27 13.58 11.40 8.47
C PRO A 27 13.78 10.70 7.12
N LEU A 28 14.81 11.12 6.37
CA LEU A 28 15.11 10.55 5.06
C LEU A 28 15.21 9.02 5.10
N LYS A 29 15.89 8.48 6.13
CA LYS A 29 16.02 7.03 6.35
C LYS A 29 14.67 6.33 6.45
N THR A 30 13.72 6.90 7.20
CA THR A 30 12.37 6.35 7.36
C THR A 30 11.62 6.38 6.02
N ARG A 31 11.67 7.51 5.33
CA ARG A 31 11.03 7.67 4.02
C ARG A 31 11.60 6.68 2.99
N THR A 32 12.92 6.56 2.92
CA THR A 32 13.59 5.61 2.02
C THR A 32 13.17 4.18 2.32
N ALA A 33 13.12 3.78 3.61
CA ALA A 33 12.70 2.42 3.99
C ALA A 33 11.28 2.09 3.50
N VAL A 34 10.31 3.02 3.68
CA VAL A 34 8.93 2.83 3.22
C VAL A 34 8.83 2.79 1.69
N LEU A 35 9.59 3.64 0.99
CA LEU A 35 9.62 3.65 -0.46
C LEU A 35 10.26 2.37 -1.03
N THR A 36 11.36 1.91 -0.44
CA THR A 36 12.01 0.65 -0.84
C THR A 36 11.07 -0.53 -0.64
N GLU A 37 10.37 -0.59 0.50
CA GLU A 37 9.39 -1.65 0.78
C GLU A 37 8.26 -1.69 -0.27
N SER A 38 7.78 -0.54 -0.71
CA SER A 38 6.74 -0.44 -1.75
C SER A 38 7.26 -0.53 -3.18
N GLY A 39 8.59 -0.62 -3.35
CA GLY A 39 9.27 -0.58 -4.65
C GLY A 39 9.12 0.75 -5.36
N TYR A 40 9.10 1.85 -4.60
CA TYR A 40 8.88 3.21 -5.12
C TYR A 40 7.57 3.33 -5.91
N ARG A 41 6.54 2.58 -5.49
CA ARG A 41 5.19 2.57 -6.10
C ARG A 41 4.11 2.77 -5.06
N CYS A 42 2.94 3.22 -5.50
CA CYS A 42 1.76 3.23 -4.64
C CYS A 42 1.48 1.82 -4.10
N ALA A 43 1.23 1.71 -2.80
CA ALA A 43 1.01 0.44 -2.11
C ALA A 43 -0.29 -0.25 -2.51
N VAL A 44 -1.25 0.48 -3.11
CA VAL A 44 -2.51 -0.08 -3.58
C VAL A 44 -2.25 -0.99 -4.78
N PRO A 45 -2.58 -2.30 -4.71
CA PRO A 45 -2.20 -3.30 -5.72
C PRO A 45 -2.72 -3.00 -7.12
N THR A 46 -3.89 -2.37 -7.21
CA THR A 46 -4.53 -2.01 -8.48
C THR A 46 -4.06 -0.69 -9.07
N CYS A 47 -3.26 0.11 -8.31
CA CYS A 47 -2.81 1.43 -8.71
C CYS A 47 -1.35 1.43 -9.18
N ARG A 48 -0.43 1.09 -8.29
CA ARG A 48 1.02 1.02 -8.55
C ARG A 48 1.63 2.28 -9.20
N ASN A 49 1.03 3.47 -9.01
CA ASN A 49 1.55 4.75 -9.53
C ASN A 49 2.93 5.08 -8.95
N ILE A 50 3.83 5.64 -9.77
CA ILE A 50 5.22 5.97 -9.41
C ILE A 50 5.51 7.48 -9.37
N LEU A 51 4.60 8.34 -9.88
CA LEU A 51 4.92 9.75 -10.15
C LEU A 51 4.94 10.61 -8.88
N ALA A 52 4.03 10.35 -7.96
CA ALA A 52 3.95 11.08 -6.69
C ALA A 52 3.53 10.12 -5.59
N LEU A 53 4.24 10.14 -4.46
CA LEU A 53 3.98 9.27 -3.33
C LEU A 53 3.99 10.07 -2.03
N ASP A 54 2.87 10.01 -1.31
CA ASP A 54 2.70 10.54 0.03
C ASP A 54 2.99 9.45 1.06
N MET A 55 3.61 9.82 2.19
CA MET A 55 3.75 8.96 3.34
C MET A 55 2.51 9.09 4.22
N HIS A 56 1.71 8.03 4.27
CA HIS A 56 0.50 7.98 5.08
C HIS A 56 0.75 7.22 6.38
N HIS A 57 0.39 7.83 7.54
CA HIS A 57 0.40 7.15 8.82
C HIS A 57 -0.86 6.28 8.96
N MET A 58 -0.69 4.97 9.06
CA MET A 58 -1.79 4.02 9.24
C MET A 58 -2.47 4.21 10.59
N TYR A 59 -1.68 4.40 11.65
CA TYR A 59 -2.14 4.86 12.96
C TYR A 59 -1.73 6.32 13.14
N GLN A 60 -2.70 7.19 13.37
CA GLN A 60 -2.49 8.64 13.33
C GLN A 60 -1.56 9.13 14.44
N VAL A 61 -0.69 10.08 14.12
CA VAL A 61 0.23 10.72 15.09
C VAL A 61 -0.52 11.36 16.24
N ALA A 62 -1.69 11.96 15.98
CA ALA A 62 -2.57 12.55 16.99
C ALA A 62 -3.05 11.53 18.04
N ASN A 63 -3.05 10.25 17.71
CA ASN A 63 -3.47 9.15 18.58
C ASN A 63 -2.26 8.38 19.17
N GLY A 64 -1.04 8.91 19.04
CA GLY A 64 0.18 8.27 19.52
C GLY A 64 0.94 7.45 18.48
N GLY A 65 0.54 7.49 17.21
CA GLY A 65 1.25 6.85 16.11
C GLY A 65 2.61 7.51 15.87
N GLY A 66 3.67 6.70 15.80
CA GLY A 66 5.04 7.17 15.54
C GLY A 66 5.42 7.12 14.06
N ASP A 67 6.59 7.70 13.77
CA ASP A 67 7.20 7.76 12.42
C ASP A 67 7.97 6.48 12.05
N SER A 68 7.63 5.34 12.69
CA SER A 68 8.21 4.04 12.35
C SER A 68 7.82 3.63 10.93
N PRO A 69 8.75 3.05 10.14
CA PRO A 69 8.39 2.49 8.83
C PRO A 69 7.24 1.49 8.88
N SER A 70 7.07 0.76 10.00
CA SER A 70 5.96 -0.18 10.21
C SER A 70 4.58 0.50 10.31
N ASN A 71 4.54 1.78 10.67
CA ASN A 71 3.32 2.60 10.76
C ASN A 71 3.08 3.46 9.52
N LEU A 72 3.95 3.41 8.53
CA LEU A 72 3.88 4.24 7.32
C LEU A 72 3.64 3.39 6.09
N ILE A 73 2.87 3.92 5.15
CA ILE A 73 2.61 3.31 3.84
C ILE A 73 2.70 4.37 2.75
N ALA A 74 3.25 4.00 1.59
CA ALA A 74 3.37 4.90 0.45
C ALA A 74 2.10 4.85 -0.40
N LEU A 75 1.40 5.97 -0.53
CA LEU A 75 0.20 6.10 -1.35
C LEU A 75 0.38 7.22 -2.38
N CYS A 76 -0.15 7.07 -3.59
CA CYS A 76 -0.27 8.21 -4.47
C CYS A 76 -1.37 9.17 -3.97
N PRO A 77 -1.38 10.46 -4.36
CA PRO A 77 -2.37 11.43 -3.91
C PRO A 77 -3.82 10.98 -4.14
N THR A 78 -4.08 10.29 -5.24
CA THR A 78 -5.42 9.76 -5.56
C THR A 78 -5.84 8.69 -4.56
N CYS A 79 -5.01 7.67 -4.32
CA CYS A 79 -5.33 6.61 -3.35
C CYS A 79 -5.39 7.14 -1.91
N HIS A 80 -4.54 8.12 -1.59
CA HIS A 80 -4.56 8.83 -0.30
C HIS A 80 -5.92 9.57 -0.10
N ALA A 81 -6.40 10.26 -1.13
CA ALA A 81 -7.71 10.90 -1.10
C ALA A 81 -8.87 9.88 -1.01
N LEU A 82 -8.78 8.76 -1.72
CA LEU A 82 -9.78 7.68 -1.66
C LEU A 82 -9.85 7.04 -0.26
N TYR A 83 -8.71 6.88 0.41
CA TYR A 83 -8.67 6.45 1.80
C TYR A 83 -9.40 7.45 2.73
N HIS A 84 -9.10 8.74 2.62
CA HIS A 84 -9.77 9.75 3.43
C HIS A 84 -11.28 9.89 3.16
N ARG A 85 -11.74 9.48 1.98
CA ARG A 85 -13.17 9.40 1.62
C ARG A 85 -13.85 8.11 2.09
N GLY A 86 -13.10 7.15 2.64
CA GLY A 86 -13.60 5.85 3.07
C GLY A 86 -13.80 4.84 1.93
N THR A 87 -13.42 5.17 0.69
CA THR A 87 -13.47 4.23 -0.44
C THR A 87 -12.45 3.11 -0.28
N ILE A 88 -11.27 3.42 0.24
CA ILE A 88 -10.28 2.44 0.69
C ILE A 88 -10.44 2.34 2.21
N SER A 89 -10.75 1.16 2.71
CA SER A 89 -10.95 0.94 4.15
C SER A 89 -9.62 0.94 4.91
N VAL A 90 -9.70 1.14 6.23
CA VAL A 90 -8.56 1.03 7.14
C VAL A 90 -7.96 -0.38 7.06
N ASP A 91 -8.80 -1.41 7.08
CA ASP A 91 -8.35 -2.81 7.01
C ASP A 91 -7.63 -3.12 5.69
N ALA A 92 -8.09 -2.54 4.58
CA ALA A 92 -7.40 -2.65 3.30
C ALA A 92 -5.98 -2.07 3.36
N ILE A 93 -5.79 -0.91 3.97
CA ILE A 93 -4.47 -0.28 4.15
C ILE A 93 -3.54 -1.19 4.98
N TYR A 94 -4.02 -1.76 6.08
CA TYR A 94 -3.23 -2.70 6.88
C TYR A 94 -2.90 -3.98 6.08
N SER A 95 -3.83 -4.49 5.29
CA SER A 95 -3.61 -5.64 4.43
C SER A 95 -2.57 -5.36 3.35
N TYR A 96 -2.63 -4.21 2.70
CA TYR A 96 -1.65 -3.79 1.70
C TYR A 96 -0.25 -3.70 2.31
N LYS A 97 -0.12 -3.07 3.49
CA LYS A 97 1.14 -2.98 4.23
C LYS A 97 1.69 -4.36 4.59
N SER A 98 0.87 -5.22 5.17
CA SER A 98 1.27 -6.57 5.58
C SER A 98 1.78 -7.39 4.38
N MET A 99 1.10 -7.29 3.24
CA MET A 99 1.51 -7.96 2.01
C MET A 99 2.82 -7.42 1.46
N LEU A 100 3.01 -6.09 1.44
CA LEU A 100 4.28 -5.50 1.00
C LEU A 100 5.44 -5.98 1.87
N ILE A 101 5.28 -6.02 3.19
CA ILE A 101 6.31 -6.54 4.11
C ILE A 101 6.60 -8.02 3.82
N ALA A 102 5.56 -8.83 3.69
CA ALA A 102 5.70 -10.26 3.43
C ALA A 102 6.38 -10.51 2.08
N LEU A 103 5.93 -9.83 1.03
CA LEU A 103 6.45 -9.99 -0.32
C LEU A 103 7.86 -9.40 -0.47
N SER A 104 8.18 -8.27 0.15
CA SER A 104 9.51 -7.69 0.11
C SER A 104 10.56 -8.53 0.84
N ARG A 105 10.15 -9.35 1.80
CA ARG A 105 11.02 -10.31 2.50
C ARG A 105 11.17 -11.64 1.77
N ALA A 106 10.09 -12.11 1.14
CA ALA A 106 10.06 -13.40 0.44
C ALA A 106 10.44 -13.26 -1.03
N PHE A 107 10.14 -12.14 -1.64
CA PHE A 107 10.32 -11.87 -3.07
C PHE A 107 10.96 -10.51 -3.29
N ASP A 108 11.63 -10.34 -4.43
CA ASP A 108 11.99 -9.02 -4.90
C ASP A 108 10.76 -8.27 -5.46
N VAL A 109 10.92 -6.96 -5.65
CA VAL A 109 9.85 -6.10 -6.17
C VAL A 109 9.39 -6.53 -7.56
N ASP A 110 10.31 -7.02 -8.35
CA ASP A 110 10.05 -7.52 -9.70
C ASP A 110 9.14 -8.75 -9.70
N ALA A 111 9.31 -9.67 -8.74
CA ALA A 111 8.43 -10.83 -8.60
C ALA A 111 6.99 -10.42 -8.28
N VAL A 112 6.81 -9.40 -7.41
CA VAL A 112 5.50 -8.84 -7.11
C VAL A 112 4.83 -8.25 -8.35
N ASP A 113 5.57 -7.44 -9.11
CA ASP A 113 5.05 -6.84 -10.33
C ASP A 113 4.73 -7.88 -11.40
N ARG A 114 5.56 -8.95 -11.53
CA ARG A 114 5.29 -10.08 -12.41
C ARG A 114 4.05 -10.86 -12.01
N LEU A 115 3.82 -11.08 -10.71
CA LEU A 115 2.61 -11.75 -10.24
C LEU A 115 1.36 -10.93 -10.57
N LEU A 116 1.39 -9.62 -10.33
CA LEU A 116 0.30 -8.72 -10.69
C LEU A 116 0.08 -8.67 -12.21
N PHE A 117 1.17 -8.67 -12.99
CA PHE A 117 1.10 -8.72 -14.45
C PHE A 117 0.44 -10.01 -14.94
N LEU A 118 0.85 -11.19 -14.45
CA LEU A 118 0.22 -12.45 -14.82
C LEU A 118 -1.28 -12.43 -14.53
N ASN A 119 -1.69 -11.85 -13.39
CA ASN A 119 -3.12 -11.75 -13.04
C ASN A 119 -3.89 -10.73 -13.89
N SER A 120 -3.21 -9.82 -14.58
CA SER A 120 -3.85 -8.81 -15.45
C SER A 120 -4.06 -9.31 -16.87
N LEU A 121 -3.47 -10.44 -17.25
CA LEU A 121 -3.59 -10.98 -18.60
C LEU A 121 -5.02 -11.44 -18.86
N THR A 122 -5.55 -11.11 -20.02
CA THR A 122 -6.86 -11.61 -20.49
C THR A 122 -6.80 -13.09 -20.87
N GLN A 123 -5.62 -13.57 -21.26
CA GLN A 123 -5.33 -14.99 -21.44
C GLN A 123 -4.68 -15.50 -20.14
N ASP A 124 -5.10 -16.69 -19.69
CA ASP A 124 -4.61 -17.26 -18.42
C ASP A 124 -3.12 -17.64 -18.45
N HIS A 125 -2.39 -17.30 -19.52
CA HIS A 125 -0.99 -17.68 -19.65
C HIS A 125 -0.15 -16.66 -20.43
N LEU A 126 1.14 -16.64 -20.13
CA LEU A 126 2.18 -15.90 -20.82
C LEU A 126 3.13 -16.88 -21.53
N ILE A 127 3.34 -16.71 -22.83
CA ILE A 127 4.34 -17.50 -23.55
C ILE A 127 5.71 -16.81 -23.44
N VAL A 128 6.70 -17.54 -22.96
CA VAL A 128 8.09 -17.09 -22.86
C VAL A 128 9.01 -18.10 -23.55
N SER A 129 10.13 -17.63 -24.08
CA SER A 129 11.16 -18.48 -24.69
C SER A 129 12.41 -18.56 -23.84
N GLY A 130 13.15 -19.67 -23.96
CA GLY A 130 14.46 -19.85 -23.33
C GLY A 130 14.49 -19.49 -21.86
N ASP A 131 15.38 -18.57 -21.47
CA ASP A 131 15.59 -18.16 -20.09
C ASP A 131 14.45 -17.29 -19.50
N GLY A 132 13.42 -16.97 -20.30
CA GLY A 132 12.28 -16.18 -19.85
C GLY A 132 11.55 -16.82 -18.67
N VAL A 133 11.55 -18.15 -18.57
CA VAL A 133 10.97 -18.89 -17.43
C VAL A 133 11.67 -18.58 -16.10
N LEU A 134 12.99 -18.35 -16.13
CA LEU A 134 13.79 -18.08 -14.93
C LEU A 134 13.40 -16.77 -14.25
N ARG A 135 12.75 -15.86 -14.96
CA ARG A 135 12.24 -14.63 -14.36
C ARG A 135 11.07 -14.87 -13.39
N PHE A 136 10.48 -16.06 -13.42
CA PHE A 136 9.35 -16.47 -12.59
C PHE A 136 9.73 -17.52 -11.55
N ASP A 137 11.02 -17.84 -11.40
CA ASP A 137 11.54 -18.89 -10.53
C ASP A 137 11.02 -18.79 -9.11
N ARG A 138 11.06 -17.60 -8.51
CA ARG A 138 10.58 -17.34 -7.15
C ARG A 138 9.08 -17.53 -7.00
N LEU A 139 8.30 -17.10 -7.99
CA LEU A 139 6.85 -17.30 -8.00
C LEU A 139 6.49 -18.78 -8.14
N ILE A 140 7.23 -19.50 -8.99
CA ILE A 140 7.08 -20.94 -9.21
C ILE A 140 7.46 -21.70 -7.94
N ALA A 141 8.60 -21.39 -7.33
CA ALA A 141 9.06 -22.00 -6.09
C ALA A 141 8.09 -21.78 -4.92
N ALA A 142 7.41 -20.62 -4.89
CA ALA A 142 6.36 -20.32 -3.89
C ALA A 142 5.00 -20.96 -4.22
N GLY A 143 4.87 -21.59 -5.38
CA GLY A 143 3.60 -22.17 -5.85
C GLY A 143 2.57 -21.12 -6.26
N LEU A 144 2.99 -19.88 -6.55
CA LEU A 144 2.12 -18.78 -7.00
C LEU A 144 1.96 -18.75 -8.51
N ALA A 145 2.88 -19.39 -9.24
CA ALA A 145 2.83 -19.60 -10.68
C ALA A 145 3.24 -21.04 -11.00
N SER A 146 2.88 -21.50 -12.17
CA SER A 146 3.32 -22.77 -12.78
C SER A 146 3.81 -22.54 -14.18
N PHE A 147 4.53 -23.51 -14.73
CA PHE A 147 4.93 -23.47 -16.13
C PHE A 147 4.73 -24.80 -16.81
N ASP A 148 4.46 -24.76 -18.10
CA ASP A 148 4.33 -25.92 -18.95
C ASP A 148 5.23 -25.77 -20.17
N LEU A 149 5.93 -26.83 -20.54
CA LEU A 149 6.71 -26.88 -21.76
C LEU A 149 5.77 -26.92 -22.96
N LYS A 150 5.90 -25.96 -23.86
CA LYS A 150 5.23 -25.99 -25.17
C LYS A 150 6.21 -26.54 -26.20
N ALA A 151 5.99 -27.76 -26.66
CA ALA A 151 6.81 -28.35 -27.70
C ALA A 151 6.71 -27.51 -28.97
N ASN A 152 7.85 -27.19 -29.56
CA ASN A 152 7.91 -26.50 -30.84
C ASN A 152 8.19 -27.52 -31.93
N ASN A 153 7.22 -27.74 -32.84
CA ASN A 153 7.34 -28.65 -33.95
C ASN A 153 8.39 -28.14 -34.95
N GLY A 154 9.63 -28.51 -34.74
CA GLY A 154 10.70 -28.34 -35.72
C GLY A 154 11.56 -27.06 -35.63
N ASN A 155 11.30 -26.15 -34.72
CA ASN A 155 12.18 -25.00 -34.45
C ASN A 155 13.03 -25.23 -33.19
N LEU A 156 14.29 -24.80 -33.23
CA LEU A 156 15.26 -24.88 -32.10
C LEU A 156 14.88 -24.04 -30.88
N ILE A 157 13.72 -23.36 -30.90
CA ILE A 157 13.28 -22.46 -29.83
C ILE A 157 12.30 -23.21 -28.92
N VAL A 158 12.72 -23.45 -27.70
CA VAL A 158 11.86 -23.98 -26.63
C VAL A 158 11.05 -22.84 -26.04
N THR A 159 9.75 -23.03 -25.98
CA THR A 159 8.84 -22.07 -25.35
C THR A 159 8.12 -22.69 -24.16
N TYR A 160 7.81 -21.83 -23.18
CA TYR A 160 7.09 -22.20 -21.97
C TYR A 160 5.84 -21.36 -21.84
N SER A 161 4.78 -21.97 -21.33
CA SER A 161 3.58 -21.26 -20.88
C SER A 161 3.72 -21.02 -19.38
N ILE A 162 3.66 -19.78 -18.96
CA ILE A 162 3.64 -19.41 -17.54
C ILE A 162 2.20 -19.09 -17.17
N ASN A 163 1.69 -19.77 -16.13
CA ASN A 163 0.34 -19.64 -15.65
C ASN A 163 0.35 -19.14 -14.21
N ILE A 164 -0.59 -18.26 -13.85
CA ILE A 164 -0.82 -17.96 -12.45
C ILE A 164 -1.55 -19.16 -11.81
N SER A 165 -1.08 -19.62 -10.65
CA SER A 165 -1.73 -20.71 -9.93
C SER A 165 -3.00 -20.24 -9.21
N GLU A 166 -3.87 -21.17 -8.80
CA GLU A 166 -5.04 -20.85 -7.97
C GLU A 166 -4.62 -20.18 -6.66
N LYS A 167 -3.54 -20.63 -6.04
CA LYS A 167 -2.95 -19.99 -4.86
C LYS A 167 -2.53 -18.54 -5.15
N GLY A 168 -1.93 -18.30 -6.32
CA GLY A 168 -1.56 -16.95 -6.77
C GLY A 168 -2.77 -16.05 -6.98
N LYS A 169 -3.83 -16.55 -7.63
CA LYS A 169 -5.10 -15.83 -7.81
C LYS A 169 -5.74 -15.48 -6.46
N MET A 170 -5.89 -16.47 -5.58
CA MET A 170 -6.46 -16.27 -4.24
C MET A 170 -5.68 -15.23 -3.42
N LEU A 171 -4.34 -15.25 -3.51
CA LEU A 171 -3.49 -14.29 -2.83
C LEU A 171 -3.73 -12.86 -3.32
N ILE A 172 -3.81 -12.67 -4.65
CA ILE A 172 -4.06 -11.35 -5.24
C ILE A 172 -5.46 -10.85 -4.91
N GLU A 173 -6.48 -11.70 -4.96
CA GLU A 173 -7.85 -11.32 -4.61
C GLU A 173 -7.97 -10.92 -3.14
N ALA A 174 -7.39 -11.70 -2.23
CA ALA A 174 -7.35 -11.35 -0.82
C ALA A 174 -6.60 -10.04 -0.58
N TRP A 175 -5.51 -9.81 -1.32
CA TRP A 175 -4.77 -8.55 -1.26
C TRP A 175 -5.60 -7.37 -1.78
N LYS A 176 -6.23 -7.49 -2.95
CA LYS A 176 -7.07 -6.45 -3.56
C LYS A 176 -8.29 -6.10 -2.70
N SER A 177 -8.92 -7.12 -2.10
CA SER A 177 -10.09 -6.94 -1.22
C SER A 177 -9.73 -6.40 0.16
N GLY A 178 -8.45 -6.48 0.55
CA GLY A 178 -8.01 -6.14 1.90
C GLY A 178 -8.43 -7.16 2.96
N ASP A 179 -8.76 -8.39 2.55
CA ASP A 179 -9.21 -9.47 3.44
C ASP A 179 -8.01 -10.11 4.16
N ARG A 180 -7.81 -9.70 5.41
CA ARG A 180 -6.68 -10.13 6.25
C ARG A 180 -6.75 -11.63 6.60
N GLU A 181 -7.94 -12.17 6.80
CA GLU A 181 -8.09 -13.58 7.19
C GLU A 181 -7.77 -14.50 6.01
N ARG A 182 -8.25 -14.17 4.82
CA ARG A 182 -7.87 -14.87 3.59
C ARG A 182 -6.37 -14.81 3.31
N LEU A 183 -5.75 -13.66 3.57
CA LEU A 183 -4.30 -13.52 3.41
C LEU A 183 -3.54 -14.46 4.34
N LYS A 184 -3.93 -14.55 5.62
CA LYS A 184 -3.33 -15.48 6.59
C LYS A 184 -3.47 -16.94 6.13
N GLN A 185 -4.67 -17.34 5.69
CA GLN A 185 -4.94 -18.70 5.21
C GLN A 185 -4.09 -19.04 3.97
N THR A 186 -4.00 -18.12 3.02
CA THR A 186 -3.27 -18.35 1.76
C THR A 186 -1.76 -18.39 1.97
N MET A 187 -1.22 -17.62 2.92
CA MET A 187 0.22 -17.56 3.20
C MET A 187 0.71 -18.62 4.20
N GLY A 188 -0.19 -19.29 4.91
CA GLY A 188 0.15 -20.40 5.81
C GLY A 188 0.93 -20.01 7.05
N GLY A 189 0.87 -18.76 7.52
CA GLY A 189 1.59 -18.32 8.70
C GLY A 189 1.12 -16.96 9.25
N PRO A 190 1.63 -16.53 10.43
CA PRO A 190 1.31 -15.21 10.98
C PRO A 190 1.80 -14.13 10.02
N VAL A 191 0.92 -13.22 9.65
CA VAL A 191 1.27 -12.05 8.82
C VAL A 191 2.19 -11.14 9.63
N PRO A 192 3.41 -10.82 9.16
CA PRO A 192 4.32 -9.93 9.87
C PRO A 192 3.66 -8.57 10.13
N GLY A 193 3.72 -8.09 11.36
CA GLY A 193 3.14 -6.80 11.78
C GLY A 193 1.80 -6.90 12.52
N VAL A 194 1.27 -8.10 12.73
CA VAL A 194 0.14 -8.34 13.63
C VAL A 194 0.69 -8.84 14.96
N ALA A 195 0.39 -8.15 16.06
CA ALA A 195 0.72 -8.63 17.38
C ALA A 195 0.10 -10.02 17.62
N PRO A 196 0.80 -10.96 18.28
CA PRO A 196 0.34 -12.34 18.45
C PRO A 196 -0.92 -12.48 19.30
N ASP A 197 -1.38 -11.44 19.94
CA ASP A 197 -2.49 -11.41 20.90
C ASP A 197 -3.84 -10.99 20.32
N GLY A 198 -3.94 -10.85 19.01
CA GLY A 198 -5.26 -10.65 18.36
C GLY A 198 -6.04 -9.41 18.81
N THR A 199 -5.44 -8.54 19.59
CA THR A 199 -6.05 -7.27 19.98
C THR A 199 -6.07 -6.33 18.79
N SER A 200 -7.13 -6.40 18.02
CA SER A 200 -7.51 -5.31 17.12
C SER A 200 -7.65 -4.06 17.98
N PRO A 201 -7.03 -2.91 17.59
CA PRO A 201 -7.36 -1.66 18.25
C PRO A 201 -8.87 -1.48 18.14
N SER A 202 -9.54 -1.36 19.28
CA SER A 202 -10.99 -1.20 19.40
C SER A 202 -11.50 -0.23 18.36
N THR A 203 -12.54 -0.61 17.67
CA THR A 203 -13.26 0.17 16.67
C THR A 203 -13.48 1.60 17.19
N VAL A 204 -12.66 2.53 16.74
CA VAL A 204 -12.88 3.95 17.03
C VAL A 204 -14.10 4.35 16.22
N GLN A 205 -15.24 4.49 16.90
CA GLN A 205 -16.46 5.05 16.33
C GLN A 205 -16.12 6.46 15.84
N VAL A 206 -16.15 6.64 14.52
CA VAL A 206 -16.07 7.97 13.91
C VAL A 206 -17.36 8.70 14.26
N PRO A 207 -17.32 9.84 14.97
CA PRO A 207 -18.54 10.59 15.27
C PRO A 207 -19.18 11.07 13.96
N ALA A 208 -20.47 10.82 13.82
CA ALA A 208 -21.27 11.26 12.69
C ALA A 208 -21.19 12.79 12.55
N ARG A 209 -20.69 13.27 11.41
CA ARG A 209 -20.73 14.70 11.07
C ARG A 209 -22.18 15.14 10.95
N LYS A 210 -22.63 16.00 11.87
CA LYS A 210 -23.89 16.74 11.71
C LYS A 210 -23.77 17.58 10.43
N ARG A 211 -24.69 17.33 9.51
CA ARG A 211 -24.91 18.20 8.35
C ARG A 211 -25.58 19.47 8.86
N SER A 212 -24.98 20.61 8.62
CA SER A 212 -25.60 21.94 8.66
C SER A 212 -25.93 22.31 7.24
#